data_29727cbccb4ce448a853532c4996b10b
#
_entry.id   29727cbccb4ce448a853532c4996b10b
#
_cell.length_a   1.000
_cell.length_b   1.000
_cell.length_c   1.000
_cell.angle_alpha   90.00
_cell.angle_beta   90.00
_cell.angle_gamma   90.00
#
_symmetry.space_group_name_H-M   'P 1'
#
loop_
_entity.id
_entity.type
_entity.pdbx_description
1 polymer ?
#
loop_
_entity_poly.entity_id
_entity_poly.type
_entity_poly.pdbx_seq_one_letter_code
_entity_poly.pdbx_strand_id
1 'polypeptide(L)'
;MNRFSLKAVKRFWAIAQLYWLGNEKRGAIGLLVLLGVLLLATTQVKVFLNTIQGDLISALSAHNSTKFWQGILVAFGGIIVFGFLNSGYGFLRETIGIYWRRWLTHHLLNQYFQNRAFYDLSNSHKEIDNPDQRISEDVANFCQQSIQLLVNCLESVFVVIAFSVILWSISKNLVIALVVYSILAYAITIGFYGRKLTQLNFEQLKKEADFRFGLVRIRENAESIAFYNGILQEANKIKLIFNAVFNNFKRLILWSEVYLNIFKYQFGYLPWIIPALILGNQILSGETEVGKVTEAGGAFGQVAFSVNLIMYQFEKFTKFAASINRLYVFYEYLKQPSKAIANSRTIDIVIDSRLALENLTVETPNYQKTLFSNLSVALPTGQGLLIMGDSGCGKSSLLRALAGLWNSGTGVIVRPELEEMLFLPQRPYMILGTLREQLIYPNAKVNLSDEELHQVLHRVNLSDLAERFGGFEVEQDWSDVLSLGEQQRLAFARLLVTKPKYAILDEATSALDINNEEHLYSLLVETETTFISVGHRPTLKKYHQVIVNL
;
A
#
# COMPACT_ATOMS: atom_id res chain seq x y z
N MET A 1 18.80 -9.89 -17.63
CA MET A 1 19.00 -10.56 -16.32
C MET A 1 19.92 -9.81 -15.35
N ASN A 2 20.61 -8.75 -15.75
CA ASN A 2 21.53 -7.99 -14.89
C ASN A 2 20.90 -6.84 -14.09
N ARG A 3 19.60 -6.89 -13.79
CA ARG A 3 18.93 -5.83 -13.04
C ARG A 3 18.02 -6.34 -11.90
N PHE A 4 18.16 -7.59 -11.43
CA PHE A 4 18.10 -7.87 -9.99
C PHE A 4 19.40 -7.26 -9.44
N SER A 5 19.48 -5.99 -9.68
CA SER A 5 20.70 -5.26 -9.53
C SER A 5 20.93 -5.07 -8.05
N LEU A 6 22.16 -5.04 -7.65
CA LEU A 6 22.64 -4.47 -6.39
C LEU A 6 21.78 -3.28 -5.91
N LYS A 7 21.11 -2.58 -6.85
CA LYS A 7 20.18 -1.50 -6.61
C LYS A 7 18.88 -1.96 -5.93
N ALA A 8 18.27 -3.09 -6.33
CA ALA A 8 17.06 -3.61 -5.69
C ALA A 8 17.36 -4.13 -4.27
N VAL A 9 18.50 -4.79 -4.09
CA VAL A 9 18.96 -5.25 -2.77
C VAL A 9 19.26 -4.06 -1.85
N LYS A 10 19.90 -3.01 -2.35
CA LYS A 10 20.15 -1.78 -1.57
C LYS A 10 18.84 -1.11 -1.16
N ARG A 11 17.86 -1.01 -2.08
CA ARG A 11 16.52 -0.44 -1.80
C ARG A 11 15.75 -1.27 -0.80
N PHE A 12 15.79 -2.59 -0.94
CA PHE A 12 15.21 -3.52 0.03
C PHE A 12 15.79 -3.29 1.42
N TRP A 13 17.12 -3.29 1.53
CA TRP A 13 17.81 -3.14 2.81
C TRP A 13 17.55 -1.77 3.44
N ALA A 14 17.48 -0.70 2.66
CA ALA A 14 17.17 0.65 3.15
C ALA A 14 15.82 0.71 3.90
N ILE A 15 14.84 -0.09 3.49
CA ILE A 15 13.53 -0.18 4.18
C ILE A 15 13.60 -1.20 5.31
N ALA A 16 14.17 -2.38 5.06
CA ALA A 16 14.20 -3.48 6.02
C ALA A 16 14.97 -3.12 7.30
N GLN A 17 16.11 -2.43 7.18
CA GLN A 17 16.94 -2.05 8.33
C GLN A 17 16.19 -1.21 9.38
N LEU A 18 15.16 -0.46 8.97
CA LEU A 18 14.37 0.37 9.89
C LEU A 18 13.69 -0.45 10.99
N TYR A 19 13.19 -1.63 10.64
CA TYR A 19 12.57 -2.55 11.58
C TYR A 19 13.60 -3.46 12.26
N TRP A 20 14.48 -4.10 11.46
CA TRP A 20 15.40 -5.14 11.94
C TRP A 20 16.57 -4.58 12.77
N LEU A 21 16.93 -3.31 12.59
CA LEU A 21 17.98 -2.63 13.36
C LEU A 21 17.43 -1.52 14.27
N GLY A 22 16.11 -1.27 14.23
CA GLY A 22 15.42 -0.25 15.01
C GLY A 22 15.13 -0.66 16.47
N ASN A 23 14.15 0.01 17.08
CA ASN A 23 13.77 -0.21 18.47
C ASN A 23 13.19 -1.61 18.76
N GLU A 24 12.52 -2.21 17.78
CA GLU A 24 11.89 -3.54 17.87
C GLU A 24 12.86 -4.71 17.65
N LYS A 25 14.16 -4.43 17.41
CA LYS A 25 15.17 -5.42 16.99
C LYS A 25 15.25 -6.65 17.91
N ARG A 26 15.12 -6.49 19.23
CA ARG A 26 15.25 -7.61 20.18
C ARG A 26 14.14 -8.63 20.00
N GLY A 27 12.90 -8.17 19.90
CA GLY A 27 11.74 -9.05 19.65
C GLY A 27 11.79 -9.69 18.26
N ALA A 28 12.08 -8.89 17.23
CA ALA A 28 12.17 -9.35 15.85
C ALA A 28 13.26 -10.42 15.65
N ILE A 29 14.47 -10.20 16.18
CA ILE A 29 15.58 -11.15 16.09
C ILE A 29 15.27 -12.40 16.92
N GLY A 30 14.67 -12.27 18.11
CA GLY A 30 14.27 -13.41 18.94
C GLY A 30 13.30 -14.35 18.21
N LEU A 31 12.28 -13.78 17.56
CA LEU A 31 11.32 -14.55 16.75
C LEU A 31 12.00 -15.18 15.51
N LEU A 32 12.96 -14.50 14.89
CA LEU A 32 13.69 -15.04 13.75
C LEU A 32 14.60 -16.22 14.16
N VAL A 33 15.27 -16.13 15.30
CA VAL A 33 16.08 -17.22 15.86
C VAL A 33 15.20 -18.43 16.18
N LEU A 34 14.04 -18.22 16.83
CA LEU A 34 13.09 -19.28 17.10
C LEU A 34 12.59 -19.95 15.82
N LEU A 35 12.31 -19.15 14.78
CA LEU A 35 11.96 -19.65 13.45
C LEU A 35 13.06 -20.52 12.87
N GLY A 36 14.32 -20.09 12.96
CA GLY A 36 15.47 -20.88 12.52
C GLY A 36 15.61 -22.22 13.26
N VAL A 37 15.38 -22.24 14.57
CA VAL A 37 15.40 -23.47 15.39
C VAL A 37 14.27 -24.42 14.95
N LEU A 38 13.05 -23.91 14.78
CA LEU A 38 11.93 -24.73 14.29
C LEU A 38 12.18 -25.27 12.88
N LEU A 39 12.81 -24.47 12.02
CA LEU A 39 13.16 -24.88 10.68
C LEU A 39 14.22 -26.00 10.67
N LEU A 40 15.22 -25.91 11.53
CA LEU A 40 16.19 -26.98 11.73
C LEU A 40 15.51 -28.25 12.25
N ALA A 41 14.65 -28.13 13.27
CA ALA A 41 13.92 -29.27 13.82
C ALA A 41 13.03 -29.93 12.76
N THR A 42 12.28 -29.18 11.98
CA THR A 42 11.45 -29.73 10.88
C THR A 42 12.29 -30.41 9.82
N THR A 43 13.48 -29.85 9.48
CA THR A 43 14.40 -30.47 8.52
C THR A 43 14.93 -31.81 9.04
N GLN A 44 15.32 -31.90 10.33
CA GLN A 44 15.79 -33.14 10.92
C GLN A 44 14.69 -34.23 10.94
N VAL A 45 13.45 -33.85 11.24
CA VAL A 45 12.33 -34.81 11.17
C VAL A 45 12.07 -35.26 9.72
N LYS A 46 12.20 -34.37 8.69
CA LYS A 46 12.14 -34.77 7.28
C LYS A 46 13.22 -35.80 6.92
N VAL A 47 14.46 -35.56 7.37
CA VAL A 47 15.58 -36.50 7.21
C VAL A 47 15.26 -37.85 7.85
N PHE A 48 14.84 -37.85 9.11
CA PHE A 48 14.46 -39.03 9.86
C PHE A 48 13.35 -39.83 9.16
N LEU A 49 12.29 -39.17 8.72
CA LEU A 49 11.20 -39.83 8.00
C LEU A 49 11.65 -40.44 6.66
N ASN A 50 12.57 -39.77 5.96
CA ASN A 50 13.14 -40.31 4.72
C ASN A 50 13.96 -41.56 4.94
N THR A 51 14.76 -41.61 6.02
CA THR A 51 15.53 -42.82 6.38
C THR A 51 14.61 -43.96 6.81
N ILE A 52 13.61 -43.69 7.66
CA ILE A 52 12.60 -44.69 8.05
C ILE A 52 11.86 -45.26 6.83
N GLN A 53 11.56 -44.45 5.83
CA GLN A 53 10.93 -44.94 4.60
C GLN A 53 11.81 -45.94 3.86
N GLY A 54 13.12 -45.71 3.81
CA GLY A 54 14.10 -46.68 3.29
C GLY A 54 14.15 -47.96 4.11
N ASP A 55 14.23 -47.83 5.44
CA ASP A 55 14.30 -48.99 6.36
C ASP A 55 13.04 -49.87 6.28
N LEU A 56 11.85 -49.24 6.12
CA LEU A 56 10.60 -49.98 5.91
C LEU A 56 10.63 -50.86 4.64
N ILE A 57 11.15 -50.31 3.54
CA ILE A 57 11.27 -51.07 2.29
C ILE A 57 12.30 -52.20 2.42
N SER A 58 13.43 -51.93 3.10
CA SER A 58 14.42 -52.97 3.40
C SER A 58 13.83 -54.10 4.29
N ALA A 59 13.09 -53.75 5.35
CA ALA A 59 12.44 -54.73 6.23
C ALA A 59 11.38 -55.58 5.48
N LEU A 60 10.62 -54.93 4.55
CA LEU A 60 9.63 -55.62 3.75
C LEU A 60 10.30 -56.61 2.77
N SER A 61 11.36 -56.16 2.07
CA SER A 61 12.09 -57.02 1.14
C SER A 61 12.82 -58.20 1.82
N ALA A 62 13.25 -57.99 3.07
CA ALA A 62 13.85 -59.03 3.90
C ALA A 62 12.82 -59.90 4.64
N HIS A 63 11.51 -59.75 4.39
CA HIS A 63 10.41 -60.45 5.09
C HIS A 63 10.46 -60.34 6.63
N ASN A 64 11.04 -59.24 7.18
CA ASN A 64 11.16 -59.02 8.62
C ASN A 64 9.94 -58.29 9.18
N SER A 65 8.92 -59.06 9.56
CA SER A 65 7.64 -58.54 10.08
C SER A 65 7.80 -57.64 11.31
N THR A 66 8.69 -58.03 12.24
CA THR A 66 8.89 -57.29 13.51
C THR A 66 9.46 -55.88 13.23
N LYS A 67 10.53 -55.80 12.45
CA LYS A 67 11.14 -54.51 12.08
C LYS A 67 10.17 -53.63 11.26
N PHE A 68 9.37 -54.25 10.39
CA PHE A 68 8.38 -53.53 9.59
C PHE A 68 7.33 -52.84 10.47
N TRP A 69 6.66 -53.56 11.37
CA TRP A 69 5.63 -52.98 12.23
C TRP A 69 6.18 -51.99 13.25
N GLN A 70 7.37 -52.22 13.79
CA GLN A 70 8.06 -51.22 14.61
C GLN A 70 8.35 -49.94 13.82
N GLY A 71 8.85 -50.05 12.59
CA GLY A 71 9.09 -48.93 11.71
C GLY A 71 7.82 -48.12 11.38
N ILE A 72 6.68 -48.79 11.17
CA ILE A 72 5.37 -48.12 10.97
C ILE A 72 4.97 -47.29 12.19
N LEU A 73 5.11 -47.81 13.40
CA LEU A 73 4.80 -47.07 14.63
C LEU A 73 5.69 -45.83 14.79
N VAL A 74 6.98 -45.98 14.52
CA VAL A 74 7.97 -44.90 14.60
C VAL A 74 7.70 -43.85 13.53
N ALA A 75 7.37 -44.25 12.29
CA ALA A 75 7.00 -43.36 11.22
C ALA A 75 5.74 -42.52 11.57
N PHE A 76 4.72 -43.19 12.14
CA PHE A 76 3.49 -42.53 12.57
C PHE A 76 3.75 -41.47 13.65
N GLY A 77 4.57 -41.81 14.67
CA GLY A 77 5.03 -40.82 15.67
C GLY A 77 5.79 -39.66 15.07
N GLY A 78 6.70 -39.95 14.13
CA GLY A 78 7.44 -38.92 13.38
C GLY A 78 6.54 -37.99 12.57
N ILE A 79 5.50 -38.51 11.91
CA ILE A 79 4.52 -37.71 11.15
C ILE A 79 3.74 -36.77 12.08
N ILE A 80 3.33 -37.25 13.27
CA ILE A 80 2.64 -36.41 14.25
C ILE A 80 3.55 -35.27 14.70
N VAL A 81 4.79 -35.54 15.08
CA VAL A 81 5.77 -34.52 15.48
C VAL A 81 6.03 -33.55 14.36
N PHE A 82 6.19 -34.03 13.13
CA PHE A 82 6.34 -33.17 11.93
C PHE A 82 5.16 -32.20 11.75
N GLY A 83 3.93 -32.71 11.92
CA GLY A 83 2.71 -31.88 11.81
C GLY A 83 2.71 -30.72 12.79
N PHE A 84 3.03 -30.96 14.08
CA PHE A 84 3.11 -29.88 15.07
C PHE A 84 4.24 -28.91 14.80
N LEU A 85 5.43 -29.38 14.48
CA LEU A 85 6.58 -28.52 14.19
C LEU A 85 6.34 -27.65 12.94
N ASN A 86 5.80 -28.24 11.87
CA ASN A 86 5.52 -27.52 10.62
C ASN A 86 4.40 -26.48 10.78
N SER A 87 3.36 -26.80 11.59
CA SER A 87 2.30 -25.85 11.92
C SER A 87 2.82 -24.70 12.77
N GLY A 88 3.62 -24.98 13.79
CA GLY A 88 4.27 -23.95 14.62
C GLY A 88 5.20 -23.04 13.83
N TYR A 89 6.00 -23.62 12.94
CA TYR A 89 6.84 -22.92 12.01
C TYR A 89 6.03 -21.99 11.07
N GLY A 90 4.95 -22.51 10.47
CA GLY A 90 4.07 -21.74 9.60
C GLY A 90 3.43 -20.54 10.32
N PHE A 91 2.89 -20.78 11.52
CA PHE A 91 2.32 -19.75 12.38
C PHE A 91 3.35 -18.66 12.73
N LEU A 92 4.56 -19.04 13.11
CA LEU A 92 5.60 -18.09 13.49
C LEU A 92 6.05 -17.23 12.29
N ARG A 93 6.18 -17.85 11.12
CA ARG A 93 6.51 -17.14 9.88
C ARG A 93 5.50 -16.03 9.56
N GLU A 94 4.20 -16.36 9.58
CA GLU A 94 3.13 -15.37 9.31
C GLU A 94 3.07 -14.31 10.43
N THR A 95 3.30 -14.69 11.67
CA THR A 95 3.32 -13.78 12.83
C THR A 95 4.43 -12.73 12.68
N ILE A 96 5.65 -13.13 12.31
CA ILE A 96 6.74 -12.19 12.05
C ILE A 96 6.36 -11.20 10.94
N GLY A 97 5.75 -11.71 9.86
CA GLY A 97 5.30 -10.89 8.74
C GLY A 97 4.30 -9.82 9.14
N ILE A 98 3.30 -10.17 9.99
CA ILE A 98 2.27 -9.21 10.41
C ILE A 98 2.77 -8.19 11.43
N TYR A 99 3.68 -8.56 12.34
CA TYR A 99 4.32 -7.59 13.24
C TYR A 99 5.17 -6.58 12.49
N TRP A 100 5.96 -7.03 11.51
CA TRP A 100 6.73 -6.13 10.65
C TRP A 100 5.83 -5.22 9.83
N ARG A 101 4.74 -5.76 9.23
CA ARG A 101 3.74 -4.98 8.52
C ARG A 101 3.11 -3.90 9.40
N ARG A 102 2.68 -4.25 10.63
CA ARG A 102 2.09 -3.29 11.57
C ARG A 102 3.03 -2.14 11.85
N TRP A 103 4.29 -2.46 12.17
CA TRP A 103 5.29 -1.44 12.48
C TRP A 103 5.56 -0.53 11.26
N LEU A 104 5.80 -1.12 10.07
CA LEU A 104 6.13 -0.34 8.87
C LEU A 104 4.95 0.52 8.40
N THR A 105 3.72 0.00 8.50
CA THR A 105 2.50 0.77 8.19
C THR A 105 2.37 1.98 9.11
N HIS A 106 2.53 1.81 10.43
CA HIS A 106 2.48 2.94 11.38
C HIS A 106 3.60 3.94 11.12
N HIS A 107 4.80 3.46 10.82
CA HIS A 107 5.94 4.34 10.52
C HIS A 107 5.67 5.22 9.27
N LEU A 108 5.17 4.62 8.19
CA LEU A 108 4.84 5.34 6.97
C LEU A 108 3.62 6.25 7.12
N LEU A 109 2.58 5.83 7.85
CA LEU A 109 1.42 6.68 8.15
C LEU A 109 1.84 7.93 8.94
N ASN A 110 2.68 7.77 9.96
CA ASN A 110 3.19 8.92 10.71
C ASN A 110 3.93 9.91 9.80
N GLN A 111 4.79 9.42 8.91
CA GLN A 111 5.49 10.28 7.95
C GLN A 111 4.56 10.90 6.91
N TYR A 112 3.55 10.16 6.45
CA TYR A 112 2.57 10.61 5.46
C TYR A 112 1.72 11.77 5.97
N PHE A 113 1.35 11.75 7.27
CA PHE A 113 0.61 12.84 7.91
C PHE A 113 1.52 13.97 8.44
N GLN A 114 2.82 13.69 8.67
CA GLN A 114 3.77 14.73 9.03
C GLN A 114 3.98 15.72 7.89
N ASN A 115 4.14 17.01 8.24
CA ASN A 115 4.43 18.08 7.29
C ASN A 115 3.47 18.14 6.08
N ARG A 116 2.26 17.58 6.21
CA ARG A 116 1.24 17.54 5.15
C ARG A 116 1.71 16.85 3.86
N ALA A 117 2.59 15.84 3.96
CA ALA A 117 3.10 15.12 2.80
C ALA A 117 1.98 14.51 1.92
N PHE A 118 0.83 14.16 2.51
CA PHE A 118 -0.36 13.70 1.78
C PHE A 118 -0.88 14.76 0.78
N TYR A 119 -0.83 16.03 1.15
CA TYR A 119 -1.26 17.13 0.29
C TYR A 119 -0.26 17.38 -0.85
N ASP A 120 1.02 17.43 -0.54
CA ASP A 120 2.08 17.67 -1.52
C ASP A 120 2.13 16.56 -2.58
N LEU A 121 1.96 15.29 -2.17
CA LEU A 121 1.87 14.14 -3.07
C LEU A 121 0.69 14.24 -4.02
N SER A 122 -0.46 14.70 -3.53
CA SER A 122 -1.67 14.84 -4.34
C SER A 122 -1.55 15.94 -5.41
N ASN A 123 -0.81 17.02 -5.13
CA ASN A 123 -0.78 18.21 -5.99
C ASN A 123 0.50 18.37 -6.84
N SER A 124 1.65 17.87 -6.38
CA SER A 124 2.95 18.25 -6.96
C SER A 124 3.71 17.11 -7.65
N HIS A 125 3.42 15.84 -7.34
CA HIS A 125 4.22 14.70 -7.79
C HIS A 125 3.42 13.67 -8.58
N LYS A 126 3.37 13.85 -9.91
CA LYS A 126 2.78 12.88 -10.84
C LYS A 126 3.54 11.54 -10.93
N GLU A 127 4.76 11.46 -10.38
CA GLU A 127 5.58 10.25 -10.41
C GLU A 127 5.21 9.22 -9.31
N ILE A 128 4.57 9.68 -8.23
CA ILE A 128 4.09 8.82 -7.15
C ILE A 128 2.57 8.76 -7.23
N ASP A 129 2.08 7.77 -7.96
CA ASP A 129 0.66 7.45 -8.05
C ASP A 129 0.20 6.64 -6.82
N ASN A 130 -1.06 6.79 -6.47
CA ASN A 130 -1.77 5.96 -5.48
C ASN A 130 -1.00 5.72 -4.16
N PRO A 131 -0.73 6.75 -3.32
CA PRO A 131 -0.05 6.58 -2.04
C PRO A 131 -0.81 5.67 -1.08
N ASP A 132 -2.14 5.58 -1.17
CA ASP A 132 -3.02 4.64 -0.48
C ASP A 132 -2.63 3.19 -0.77
N GLN A 133 -2.43 2.83 -2.04
CA GLN A 133 -1.99 1.50 -2.46
C GLN A 133 -0.57 1.18 -1.97
N ARG A 134 0.32 2.20 -1.90
CA ARG A 134 1.67 2.03 -1.35
C ARG A 134 1.63 1.59 0.11
N ILE A 135 0.81 2.27 0.92
CA ILE A 135 0.70 2.00 2.35
C ILE A 135 -0.07 0.71 2.64
N SER A 136 -1.15 0.44 1.90
CA SER A 136 -2.01 -0.72 2.14
C SER A 136 -1.46 -2.02 1.54
N GLU A 137 -1.19 -2.04 0.23
CA GLU A 137 -0.83 -3.26 -0.51
C GLU A 137 0.69 -3.47 -0.63
N ASP A 138 1.45 -2.42 -1.03
CA ASP A 138 2.89 -2.58 -1.25
C ASP A 138 3.64 -2.89 0.06
N VAL A 139 3.23 -2.30 1.19
CA VAL A 139 3.78 -2.64 2.52
C VAL A 139 3.45 -4.09 2.89
N ALA A 140 2.20 -4.53 2.68
CA ALA A 140 1.80 -5.91 2.97
C ALA A 140 2.62 -6.90 2.16
N ASN A 141 2.69 -6.69 0.84
CA ASN A 141 3.47 -7.52 -0.07
C ASN A 141 4.96 -7.50 0.26
N PHE A 142 5.52 -6.33 0.59
CA PHE A 142 6.92 -6.19 0.98
C PHE A 142 7.26 -7.04 2.20
N CYS A 143 6.52 -6.91 3.30
CA CYS A 143 6.80 -7.63 4.53
C CYS A 143 6.61 -9.14 4.36
N GLN A 144 5.48 -9.56 3.79
CA GLN A 144 5.15 -10.98 3.64
C GLN A 144 6.11 -11.70 2.68
N GLN A 145 6.37 -11.12 1.50
CA GLN A 145 7.28 -11.74 0.52
C GLN A 145 8.74 -11.75 1.01
N SER A 146 9.16 -10.73 1.78
CA SER A 146 10.50 -10.69 2.37
C SER A 146 10.73 -11.84 3.33
N ILE A 147 9.81 -12.07 4.26
CA ILE A 147 9.90 -13.17 5.23
C ILE A 147 9.83 -14.50 4.51
N GLN A 148 8.89 -14.67 3.58
CA GLN A 148 8.76 -15.90 2.82
C GLN A 148 10.03 -16.23 2.02
N LEU A 149 10.64 -15.22 1.39
CA LEU A 149 11.89 -15.37 0.65
C LEU A 149 13.05 -15.78 1.56
N LEU A 150 13.22 -15.08 2.68
CA LEU A 150 14.26 -15.38 3.65
C LEU A 150 14.14 -16.81 4.16
N VAL A 151 12.94 -17.19 4.56
CA VAL A 151 12.63 -18.52 5.09
C VAL A 151 12.85 -19.61 4.04
N ASN A 152 12.36 -19.41 2.82
CA ASN A 152 12.57 -20.37 1.74
C ASN A 152 14.07 -20.56 1.40
N CYS A 153 14.86 -19.48 1.44
CA CYS A 153 16.30 -19.58 1.25
C CYS A 153 16.98 -20.36 2.39
N LEU A 154 16.63 -20.07 3.64
CA LEU A 154 17.17 -20.79 4.80
C LEU A 154 16.77 -22.27 4.78
N GLU A 155 15.50 -22.58 4.51
CA GLU A 155 15.00 -23.95 4.36
C GLU A 155 15.75 -24.69 3.26
N SER A 156 15.91 -24.07 2.09
CA SER A 156 16.66 -24.69 0.98
C SER A 156 18.10 -24.99 1.36
N VAL A 157 18.77 -24.09 2.07
CA VAL A 157 20.14 -24.32 2.53
C VAL A 157 20.20 -25.50 3.50
N PHE A 158 19.32 -25.56 4.50
CA PHE A 158 19.29 -26.65 5.47
C PHE A 158 18.95 -27.99 4.83
N VAL A 159 17.96 -28.04 3.94
CA VAL A 159 17.58 -29.25 3.19
C VAL A 159 18.74 -29.72 2.31
N VAL A 160 19.38 -28.80 1.54
CA VAL A 160 20.50 -29.16 0.69
C VAL A 160 21.65 -29.75 1.51
N ILE A 161 22.02 -29.13 2.63
CA ILE A 161 23.09 -29.64 3.49
C ILE A 161 22.72 -31.01 4.07
N ALA A 162 21.57 -31.13 4.74
CA ALA A 162 21.17 -32.33 5.45
C ALA A 162 21.01 -33.53 4.52
N PHE A 163 20.32 -33.38 3.40
CA PHE A 163 20.09 -34.46 2.45
C PHE A 163 21.31 -34.78 1.57
N SER A 164 22.20 -33.82 1.30
CA SER A 164 23.45 -34.11 0.62
C SER A 164 24.39 -34.98 1.47
N VAL A 165 24.36 -34.84 2.81
CA VAL A 165 25.10 -35.72 3.71
C VAL A 165 24.59 -37.15 3.59
N ILE A 166 23.25 -37.37 3.53
CA ILE A 166 22.66 -38.70 3.31
C ILE A 166 23.13 -39.26 1.96
N LEU A 167 22.99 -38.51 0.89
CA LEU A 167 23.41 -38.96 -0.45
C LEU A 167 24.90 -39.33 -0.49
N TRP A 168 25.75 -38.52 0.17
CA TRP A 168 27.18 -38.79 0.27
C TRP A 168 27.48 -40.06 1.03
N SER A 169 26.75 -40.33 2.10
CA SER A 169 26.92 -41.57 2.90
C SER A 169 26.51 -42.84 2.14
N ILE A 170 25.55 -42.72 1.20
CA ILE A 170 25.11 -43.83 0.35
C ILE A 170 26.08 -44.02 -0.84
N SER A 171 26.32 -42.95 -1.61
CA SER A 171 27.26 -43.02 -2.74
C SER A 171 27.70 -41.61 -3.17
N LYS A 172 28.99 -41.36 -3.34
CA LYS A 172 29.55 -40.12 -3.87
C LYS A 172 29.04 -39.78 -5.26
N ASN A 173 28.76 -40.79 -6.09
CA ASN A 173 28.26 -40.61 -7.44
C ASN A 173 26.86 -39.98 -7.47
N LEU A 174 26.04 -40.18 -6.42
CA LEU A 174 24.74 -39.56 -6.27
C LEU A 174 24.85 -38.04 -6.13
N VAL A 175 25.84 -37.57 -5.35
CA VAL A 175 26.06 -36.15 -5.16
C VAL A 175 26.57 -35.48 -6.46
N ILE A 176 27.47 -36.14 -7.18
CA ILE A 176 27.95 -35.66 -8.49
C ILE A 176 26.77 -35.55 -9.48
N ALA A 177 25.96 -36.59 -9.57
CA ALA A 177 24.76 -36.60 -10.42
C ALA A 177 23.78 -35.50 -10.04
N LEU A 178 23.57 -35.24 -8.74
CA LEU A 178 22.74 -34.16 -8.23
C LEU A 178 23.23 -32.78 -8.66
N VAL A 179 24.55 -32.53 -8.58
CA VAL A 179 25.15 -31.26 -9.01
C VAL A 179 24.96 -31.05 -10.50
N VAL A 180 25.25 -32.07 -11.32
CA VAL A 180 25.04 -32.00 -12.79
C VAL A 180 23.57 -31.77 -13.11
N TYR A 181 22.66 -32.52 -12.50
CA TYR A 181 21.21 -32.32 -12.64
C TYR A 181 20.80 -30.88 -12.33
N SER A 182 21.26 -30.35 -11.19
CA SER A 182 20.89 -29.00 -10.74
C SER A 182 21.39 -27.92 -11.70
N ILE A 183 22.64 -28.04 -12.20
CA ILE A 183 23.22 -27.09 -13.17
C ILE A 183 22.43 -27.11 -14.49
N LEU A 184 22.11 -28.29 -15.00
CA LEU A 184 21.34 -28.44 -16.24
C LEU A 184 19.92 -27.87 -16.09
N ALA A 185 19.21 -28.22 -15.01
CA ALA A 185 17.86 -27.72 -14.72
C ALA A 185 17.85 -26.17 -14.68
N TYR A 186 18.85 -25.59 -13.99
CA TYR A 186 18.96 -24.15 -13.84
C TYR A 186 19.30 -23.45 -15.16
N ALA A 187 20.26 -23.98 -15.92
CA ALA A 187 20.68 -23.42 -17.21
C ALA A 187 19.53 -23.40 -18.22
N ILE A 188 18.77 -24.49 -18.33
CA ILE A 188 17.61 -24.58 -19.22
C ILE A 188 16.50 -23.64 -18.78
N THR A 189 16.16 -23.64 -17.49
CA THR A 189 15.05 -22.83 -16.98
C THR A 189 15.31 -21.33 -17.16
N ILE A 190 16.47 -20.86 -16.76
CA ILE A 190 16.81 -19.42 -16.85
C ILE A 190 17.14 -19.02 -18.29
N GLY A 191 17.93 -19.83 -18.97
CA GLY A 191 18.39 -19.51 -20.32
C GLY A 191 17.29 -19.50 -21.35
N PHE A 192 16.41 -20.50 -21.32
CA PHE A 192 15.37 -20.70 -22.33
C PHE A 192 14.02 -20.09 -21.93
N TYR A 193 13.50 -20.44 -20.73
CA TYR A 193 12.17 -20.03 -20.30
C TYR A 193 12.14 -18.66 -19.63
N GLY A 194 13.15 -18.32 -18.83
CA GLY A 194 13.13 -17.17 -17.95
C GLY A 194 12.93 -15.84 -18.67
N ARG A 195 13.65 -15.61 -19.77
CA ARG A 195 13.54 -14.36 -20.55
C ARG A 195 12.15 -14.18 -21.15
N LYS A 196 11.62 -15.24 -21.74
CA LYS A 196 10.32 -15.19 -22.43
C LYS A 196 9.16 -14.99 -21.47
N LEU A 197 9.16 -15.72 -20.36
CA LEU A 197 8.13 -15.59 -19.33
C LEU A 197 8.18 -14.23 -18.63
N THR A 198 9.37 -13.69 -18.35
CA THR A 198 9.51 -12.35 -17.79
C THR A 198 8.89 -11.29 -18.70
N GLN A 199 9.18 -11.36 -19.99
CA GLN A 199 8.61 -10.41 -20.95
C GLN A 199 7.09 -10.52 -21.02
N LEU A 200 6.54 -11.75 -21.14
CA LEU A 200 5.09 -11.96 -21.21
C LEU A 200 4.36 -11.53 -19.93
N ASN A 201 4.94 -11.79 -18.77
CA ASN A 201 4.40 -11.34 -17.48
C ASN A 201 4.41 -9.80 -17.37
N PHE A 202 5.49 -9.16 -17.79
CA PHE A 202 5.56 -7.69 -17.78
C PHE A 202 4.51 -7.06 -18.70
N GLU A 203 4.35 -7.61 -19.92
CA GLU A 203 3.31 -7.17 -20.86
C GLU A 203 1.90 -7.43 -20.30
N GLN A 204 1.69 -8.56 -19.58
CA GLN A 204 0.41 -8.87 -18.95
C GLN A 204 0.05 -7.84 -17.88
N LEU A 205 0.98 -7.53 -16.98
CA LEU A 205 0.76 -6.52 -15.93
C LEU A 205 0.42 -5.14 -16.51
N LYS A 206 1.10 -4.75 -17.60
CA LYS A 206 0.82 -3.48 -18.29
C LYS A 206 -0.59 -3.47 -18.88
N LYS A 207 -0.98 -4.52 -19.61
CA LYS A 207 -2.30 -4.61 -20.26
C LYS A 207 -3.44 -4.68 -19.24
N GLU A 208 -3.24 -5.37 -18.11
CA GLU A 208 -4.20 -5.40 -16.99
C GLU A 208 -4.37 -4.01 -16.36
N ALA A 209 -3.28 -3.26 -16.22
CA ALA A 209 -3.34 -1.89 -15.73
C ALA A 209 -4.12 -0.98 -16.70
N ASP A 210 -3.87 -1.10 -18.01
CA ASP A 210 -4.60 -0.33 -19.05
C ASP A 210 -6.10 -0.67 -19.04
N PHE A 211 -6.45 -1.95 -18.87
CA PHE A 211 -7.85 -2.40 -18.78
C PHE A 211 -8.55 -1.85 -17.52
N ARG A 212 -7.89 -1.95 -16.36
CA ARG A 212 -8.40 -1.38 -15.10
C ARG A 212 -8.61 0.14 -15.22
N PHE A 213 -7.63 0.84 -15.77
CA PHE A 213 -7.74 2.29 -15.99
C PHE A 213 -8.93 2.67 -16.87
N GLY A 214 -9.17 1.88 -17.94
CA GLY A 214 -10.34 2.05 -18.80
C GLY A 214 -11.66 1.91 -18.05
N LEU A 215 -11.79 0.90 -17.18
CA LEU A 215 -12.99 0.68 -16.37
C LEU A 215 -13.20 1.78 -15.30
N VAL A 216 -12.13 2.22 -14.63
CA VAL A 216 -12.18 3.32 -13.66
C VAL A 216 -12.67 4.59 -14.35
N ARG A 217 -12.14 4.91 -15.53
CA ARG A 217 -12.57 6.08 -16.31
C ARG A 217 -14.06 6.06 -16.66
N ILE A 218 -14.60 4.87 -17.02
CA ILE A 218 -16.05 4.72 -17.27
C ILE A 218 -16.84 4.98 -16.00
N ARG A 219 -16.42 4.42 -14.86
CA ARG A 219 -17.10 4.62 -13.57
C ARG A 219 -17.13 6.09 -13.16
N GLU A 220 -16.00 6.77 -13.28
CA GLU A 220 -15.87 8.18 -12.90
C GLU A 220 -16.68 9.13 -13.81
N ASN A 221 -16.98 8.71 -15.04
CA ASN A 221 -17.72 9.52 -16.02
C ASN A 221 -19.05 8.88 -16.41
N ALA A 222 -19.62 8.02 -15.56
CA ALA A 222 -20.79 7.20 -15.89
C ALA A 222 -22.00 8.07 -16.31
N GLU A 223 -22.29 9.14 -15.58
CA GLU A 223 -23.39 10.07 -15.87
C GLU A 223 -23.18 10.77 -17.22
N SER A 224 -21.98 11.29 -17.48
CA SER A 224 -21.66 11.95 -18.75
C SER A 224 -21.77 11.00 -19.94
N ILE A 225 -21.28 9.76 -19.79
CA ILE A 225 -21.39 8.72 -20.83
C ILE A 225 -22.85 8.40 -21.11
N ALA A 226 -23.68 8.31 -20.08
CA ALA A 226 -25.12 8.07 -20.21
C ALA A 226 -25.81 9.24 -20.93
N PHE A 227 -25.54 10.50 -20.58
CA PHE A 227 -26.10 11.69 -21.22
C PHE A 227 -25.71 11.82 -22.70
N TYR A 228 -24.45 11.50 -23.04
CA TYR A 228 -23.98 11.51 -24.43
C TYR A 228 -24.40 10.28 -25.24
N ASN A 229 -25.08 9.30 -24.59
CA ASN A 229 -25.42 7.99 -25.19
C ASN A 229 -24.22 7.25 -25.82
N GLY A 230 -23.05 7.40 -25.18
CA GLY A 230 -21.78 6.85 -25.66
C GLY A 230 -21.53 5.40 -25.33
N ILE A 231 -22.52 4.66 -24.84
CA ILE A 231 -22.40 3.30 -24.26
C ILE A 231 -21.73 2.32 -25.24
N LEU A 232 -22.18 2.27 -26.50
CA LEU A 232 -21.66 1.35 -27.51
C LEU A 232 -20.17 1.61 -27.82
N GLN A 233 -19.79 2.88 -27.91
CA GLN A 233 -18.43 3.29 -28.23
C GLN A 233 -17.46 2.93 -27.10
N GLU A 234 -17.83 3.23 -25.86
CA GLU A 234 -17.01 2.89 -24.70
C GLU A 234 -16.94 1.36 -24.49
N ALA A 235 -18.06 0.65 -24.64
CA ALA A 235 -18.07 -0.81 -24.56
C ALA A 235 -17.16 -1.47 -25.59
N ASN A 236 -17.17 -1.01 -26.84
CA ASN A 236 -16.30 -1.53 -27.89
C ASN A 236 -14.82 -1.26 -27.60
N LYS A 237 -14.49 -0.07 -27.09
CA LYS A 237 -13.13 0.29 -26.70
C LYS A 237 -12.61 -0.60 -25.58
N ILE A 238 -13.40 -0.83 -24.53
CA ILE A 238 -13.04 -1.72 -23.42
C ILE A 238 -12.88 -3.15 -23.88
N LYS A 239 -13.74 -3.66 -24.76
CA LYS A 239 -13.60 -4.99 -25.36
C LYS A 239 -12.28 -5.13 -26.15
N LEU A 240 -11.87 -4.12 -26.89
CA LEU A 240 -10.57 -4.13 -27.61
C LEU A 240 -9.38 -4.18 -26.64
N ILE A 241 -9.42 -3.40 -25.55
CA ILE A 241 -8.39 -3.43 -24.51
C ILE A 241 -8.34 -4.81 -23.87
N PHE A 242 -9.50 -5.39 -23.51
CA PHE A 242 -9.58 -6.73 -22.94
C PHE A 242 -9.07 -7.82 -23.89
N ASN A 243 -9.35 -7.73 -25.18
CA ASN A 243 -8.82 -8.66 -26.16
C ASN A 243 -7.28 -8.65 -26.22
N ALA A 244 -6.65 -7.50 -25.99
CA ALA A 244 -5.20 -7.42 -25.87
C ALA A 244 -4.67 -8.12 -24.61
N VAL A 245 -5.38 -8.00 -23.47
CA VAL A 245 -5.13 -8.76 -22.23
C VAL A 245 -5.24 -10.25 -22.50
N PHE A 246 -6.36 -10.69 -23.05
CA PHE A 246 -6.67 -12.09 -23.33
C PHE A 246 -5.62 -12.74 -24.25
N ASN A 247 -5.26 -12.09 -25.34
CA ASN A 247 -4.30 -12.63 -26.29
C ASN A 247 -2.90 -12.78 -25.70
N ASN A 248 -2.47 -11.85 -24.86
CA ASN A 248 -1.19 -11.97 -24.16
C ASN A 248 -1.24 -13.06 -23.09
N PHE A 249 -2.34 -13.14 -22.33
CA PHE A 249 -2.54 -14.16 -21.30
C PHE A 249 -2.55 -15.57 -21.90
N LYS A 250 -3.20 -15.77 -23.06
CA LYS A 250 -3.18 -17.04 -23.80
C LYS A 250 -1.74 -17.46 -24.17
N ARG A 251 -0.90 -16.50 -24.60
CA ARG A 251 0.53 -16.79 -24.88
C ARG A 251 1.27 -17.13 -23.58
N LEU A 252 0.99 -16.41 -22.49
CA LEU A 252 1.60 -16.69 -21.19
C LEU A 252 1.25 -18.09 -20.71
N ILE A 253 -0.03 -18.50 -20.77
CA ILE A 253 -0.49 -19.85 -20.44
C ILE A 253 0.24 -20.90 -21.29
N LEU A 254 0.36 -20.69 -22.60
CA LEU A 254 1.06 -21.63 -23.48
C LEU A 254 2.53 -21.83 -23.05
N TRP A 255 3.22 -20.75 -22.68
CA TRP A 255 4.61 -20.83 -22.24
C TRP A 255 4.78 -21.37 -20.83
N SER A 256 3.88 -21.03 -19.88
CA SER A 256 3.96 -21.49 -18.50
C SER A 256 3.41 -22.90 -18.32
N GLU A 257 2.18 -23.14 -18.79
CA GLU A 257 1.47 -24.39 -18.52
C GLU A 257 1.81 -25.52 -19.48
N VAL A 258 2.16 -25.20 -20.72
CA VAL A 258 2.53 -26.24 -21.68
C VAL A 258 4.04 -26.42 -21.72
N TYR A 259 4.78 -25.45 -22.25
CA TYR A 259 6.22 -25.68 -22.50
C TYR A 259 7.05 -25.82 -21.23
N LEU A 260 6.85 -24.94 -20.25
CA LEU A 260 7.61 -25.02 -18.99
C LEU A 260 7.17 -26.22 -18.15
N ASN A 261 5.87 -26.56 -18.10
CA ASN A 261 5.40 -27.68 -17.32
C ASN A 261 5.81 -29.04 -17.92
N ILE A 262 5.83 -29.18 -19.25
CA ILE A 262 6.41 -30.38 -19.88
C ILE A 262 7.85 -30.59 -19.39
N PHE A 263 8.66 -29.54 -19.43
CA PHE A 263 10.02 -29.59 -18.93
C PHE A 263 10.08 -29.92 -17.42
N LYS A 264 9.28 -29.24 -16.61
CA LYS A 264 9.22 -29.47 -15.14
C LYS A 264 8.85 -30.91 -14.81
N TYR A 265 7.85 -31.48 -15.47
CA TYR A 265 7.43 -32.86 -15.22
C TYR A 265 8.52 -33.86 -15.66
N GLN A 266 9.08 -33.71 -16.84
CA GLN A 266 10.15 -34.61 -17.29
C GLN A 266 11.37 -34.55 -16.36
N PHE A 267 11.86 -33.36 -16.05
CA PHE A 267 12.96 -33.19 -15.11
C PHE A 267 12.59 -33.59 -13.67
N GLY A 268 11.36 -33.35 -13.25
CA GLY A 268 10.87 -33.68 -11.90
C GLY A 268 10.81 -35.18 -11.60
N TYR A 269 10.73 -36.05 -12.62
CA TYR A 269 10.79 -37.51 -12.44
C TYR A 269 12.21 -38.06 -12.46
N LEU A 270 13.22 -37.33 -12.96
CA LEU A 270 14.62 -37.79 -12.95
C LEU A 270 15.16 -38.13 -11.55
N PRO A 271 14.83 -37.41 -10.48
CA PRO A 271 15.21 -37.79 -9.11
C PRO A 271 14.78 -39.19 -8.70
N TRP A 272 13.79 -39.75 -9.32
CA TRP A 272 13.32 -41.11 -9.07
C TRP A 272 14.20 -42.15 -9.79
N ILE A 273 14.64 -41.84 -11.00
CA ILE A 273 15.36 -42.77 -11.89
C ILE A 273 16.88 -42.75 -11.63
N ILE A 274 17.46 -41.55 -11.39
CA ILE A 274 18.92 -41.38 -11.24
C ILE A 274 19.50 -42.24 -10.10
N PRO A 275 18.94 -42.28 -8.89
CA PRO A 275 19.45 -43.15 -7.82
C PRO A 275 19.36 -44.63 -8.16
N ALA A 276 18.29 -45.06 -8.82
CA ALA A 276 18.12 -46.42 -9.25
C ALA A 276 19.16 -46.85 -10.32
N LEU A 277 19.48 -45.95 -11.26
CA LEU A 277 20.56 -46.20 -12.25
C LEU A 277 21.95 -46.31 -11.62
N ILE A 278 22.23 -45.52 -10.58
CA ILE A 278 23.55 -45.47 -9.94
C ILE A 278 23.72 -46.67 -8.99
N LEU A 279 22.68 -47.00 -8.22
CA LEU A 279 22.73 -48.08 -7.19
C LEU A 279 22.27 -49.46 -7.70
N GLY A 280 21.65 -49.54 -8.89
CA GLY A 280 21.00 -50.72 -9.41
C GLY A 280 21.88 -51.95 -9.42
N ASN A 281 23.10 -51.85 -9.93
CA ASN A 281 24.04 -52.99 -9.94
C ASN A 281 24.44 -53.45 -8.55
N GLN A 282 24.63 -52.53 -7.59
CA GLN A 282 25.00 -52.87 -6.20
C GLN A 282 23.84 -53.58 -5.45
N ILE A 283 22.59 -53.27 -5.82
CA ILE A 283 21.41 -53.89 -5.25
C ILE A 283 21.19 -55.28 -5.87
N LEU A 284 21.33 -55.39 -7.19
CA LEU A 284 21.17 -56.67 -7.90
C LEU A 284 22.26 -57.66 -7.51
N SER A 285 23.47 -57.18 -7.13
CA SER A 285 24.56 -58.03 -6.59
C SER A 285 24.37 -58.36 -5.09
N GLY A 286 23.42 -57.74 -4.39
CA GLY A 286 23.22 -57.92 -2.96
C GLY A 286 24.18 -57.15 -2.04
N GLU A 287 25.01 -56.26 -2.61
CA GLU A 287 25.96 -55.42 -1.84
C GLU A 287 25.27 -54.31 -1.04
N THR A 288 24.10 -53.89 -1.50
CA THR A 288 23.33 -52.79 -0.90
C THR A 288 21.85 -53.17 -0.75
N GLU A 289 21.21 -52.75 0.35
CA GLU A 289 19.81 -53.01 0.62
C GLU A 289 18.87 -52.23 -0.35
N VAL A 290 17.74 -52.85 -0.73
CA VAL A 290 16.75 -52.26 -1.64
C VAL A 290 16.23 -50.91 -1.14
N GLY A 291 16.04 -50.78 0.17
CA GLY A 291 15.56 -49.52 0.78
C GLY A 291 16.48 -48.32 0.55
N LYS A 292 17.78 -48.53 0.29
CA LYS A 292 18.73 -47.46 0.02
C LYS A 292 18.43 -46.69 -1.29
N VAL A 293 17.81 -47.35 -2.28
CA VAL A 293 17.32 -46.64 -3.49
C VAL A 293 16.18 -45.71 -3.13
N THR A 294 15.26 -46.15 -2.26
CA THR A 294 14.13 -45.33 -1.82
C THR A 294 14.61 -44.15 -0.99
N GLU A 295 15.51 -44.37 -0.03
CA GLU A 295 16.14 -43.32 0.77
C GLU A 295 16.89 -42.32 -0.10
N ALA A 296 17.70 -42.78 -1.07
CA ALA A 296 18.42 -41.95 -2.00
C ALA A 296 17.47 -41.16 -2.94
N GLY A 297 16.40 -41.81 -3.40
CA GLY A 297 15.40 -41.17 -4.27
C GLY A 297 14.67 -40.03 -3.54
N GLY A 298 14.26 -40.25 -2.31
CA GLY A 298 13.66 -39.24 -1.45
C GLY A 298 14.62 -38.07 -1.16
N ALA A 299 15.86 -38.37 -0.77
CA ALA A 299 16.89 -37.37 -0.51
C ALA A 299 17.22 -36.54 -1.75
N PHE A 300 17.41 -37.20 -2.91
CA PHE A 300 17.67 -36.54 -4.18
C PHE A 300 16.50 -35.63 -4.58
N GLY A 301 15.25 -36.10 -4.39
CA GLY A 301 14.04 -35.33 -4.67
C GLY A 301 13.92 -34.07 -3.81
N GLN A 302 14.23 -34.16 -2.49
CA GLN A 302 14.20 -33.00 -1.58
C GLN A 302 15.21 -31.92 -1.97
N VAL A 303 16.44 -32.32 -2.33
CA VAL A 303 17.47 -31.37 -2.79
C VAL A 303 17.09 -30.79 -4.16
N ALA A 304 16.65 -31.61 -5.08
CA ALA A 304 16.20 -31.16 -6.41
C ALA A 304 15.06 -30.12 -6.30
N PHE A 305 14.08 -30.37 -5.44
CA PHE A 305 13.00 -29.42 -5.16
C PHE A 305 13.53 -28.09 -4.59
N SER A 306 14.42 -28.16 -3.60
CA SER A 306 15.00 -26.97 -2.95
C SER A 306 15.84 -26.12 -3.92
N VAL A 307 16.63 -26.76 -4.78
CA VAL A 307 17.42 -26.06 -5.81
C VAL A 307 16.49 -25.42 -6.86
N ASN A 308 15.41 -26.09 -7.23
CA ASN A 308 14.47 -25.59 -8.23
C ASN A 308 13.46 -24.57 -7.68
N LEU A 309 13.49 -24.25 -6.38
CA LEU A 309 12.55 -23.33 -5.73
C LEU A 309 12.49 -21.96 -6.44
N ILE A 310 13.63 -21.41 -6.86
CA ILE A 310 13.70 -20.14 -7.61
C ILE A 310 12.90 -20.22 -8.91
N MET A 311 12.92 -21.38 -9.57
CA MET A 311 12.17 -21.62 -10.80
C MET A 311 10.65 -21.59 -10.56
N TYR A 312 10.19 -22.20 -9.46
CA TYR A 312 8.76 -22.25 -9.11
C TYR A 312 8.21 -20.91 -8.64
N GLN A 313 9.06 -20.02 -8.12
CA GLN A 313 8.63 -18.73 -7.57
C GLN A 313 9.05 -17.51 -8.40
N PHE A 314 9.55 -17.70 -9.61
CA PHE A 314 10.10 -16.64 -10.46
C PHE A 314 9.14 -15.46 -10.68
N GLU A 315 7.85 -15.73 -10.89
CA GLU A 315 6.83 -14.69 -11.06
C GLU A 315 6.66 -13.85 -9.78
N LYS A 316 6.66 -14.50 -8.61
CA LYS A 316 6.56 -13.80 -7.32
C LYS A 316 7.75 -12.88 -7.09
N PHE A 317 8.95 -13.31 -7.47
CA PHE A 317 10.16 -12.47 -7.36
C PHE A 317 10.09 -11.22 -8.24
N THR A 318 9.54 -11.34 -9.44
CA THR A 318 9.41 -10.19 -10.34
C THR A 318 8.42 -9.17 -9.80
N LYS A 319 7.26 -9.61 -9.31
CA LYS A 319 6.27 -8.76 -8.66
C LYS A 319 6.84 -8.09 -7.40
N PHE A 320 7.58 -8.85 -6.59
CA PHE A 320 8.22 -8.36 -5.38
C PHE A 320 9.26 -7.27 -5.66
N ALA A 321 10.12 -7.45 -6.69
CA ALA A 321 11.08 -6.43 -7.06
C ALA A 321 10.45 -5.11 -7.52
N ALA A 322 9.31 -5.18 -8.21
CA ALA A 322 8.54 -4.00 -8.59
C ALA A 322 7.96 -3.29 -7.34
N SER A 323 7.40 -4.05 -6.40
CA SER A 323 6.87 -3.53 -5.14
C SER A 323 7.94 -2.85 -4.29
N ILE A 324 9.14 -3.46 -4.16
CA ILE A 324 10.30 -2.84 -3.48
C ILE A 324 10.63 -1.47 -4.09
N ASN A 325 10.66 -1.39 -5.43
CA ASN A 325 11.03 -0.16 -6.11
C ASN A 325 10.00 0.95 -5.87
N ARG A 326 8.71 0.63 -5.96
CA ARG A 326 7.62 1.58 -5.70
C ARG A 326 7.64 2.07 -4.26
N LEU A 327 7.73 1.14 -3.30
CA LEU A 327 7.76 1.47 -1.87
C LEU A 327 8.99 2.31 -1.50
N TYR A 328 10.16 2.01 -2.11
CA TYR A 328 11.37 2.78 -1.87
C TYR A 328 11.27 4.22 -2.37
N VAL A 329 10.71 4.45 -3.56
CA VAL A 329 10.51 5.81 -4.09
C VAL A 329 9.55 6.60 -3.18
N PHE A 330 8.48 5.96 -2.72
CA PHE A 330 7.55 6.56 -1.79
C PHE A 330 8.21 6.89 -0.44
N TYR A 331 8.97 5.95 0.14
CA TYR A 331 9.69 6.15 1.40
C TYR A 331 10.73 7.27 1.32
N GLU A 332 11.52 7.32 0.23
CA GLU A 332 12.51 8.40 0.04
C GLU A 332 11.84 9.77 -0.07
N TYR A 333 10.69 9.83 -0.72
CA TYR A 333 9.91 11.06 -0.77
C TYR A 333 9.45 11.51 0.62
N LEU A 334 8.87 10.59 1.40
CA LEU A 334 8.40 10.90 2.75
C LEU A 334 9.53 11.34 3.69
N LYS A 335 10.74 10.88 3.45
CA LYS A 335 11.93 11.22 4.23
C LYS A 335 12.47 12.63 3.95
N GLN A 336 12.18 13.16 2.76
CA GLN A 336 12.56 14.50 2.34
C GLN A 336 11.28 15.30 2.09
N PRO A 337 10.58 15.78 3.13
CA PRO A 337 9.43 16.62 2.93
C PRO A 337 9.90 17.84 2.15
N SER A 338 9.31 17.98 0.96
CA SER A 338 9.42 19.12 0.07
C SER A 338 10.72 19.93 0.29
N LYS A 339 11.80 19.59 -0.40
CA LYS A 339 12.77 20.62 -0.75
C LYS A 339 11.95 21.59 -1.57
N ALA A 340 11.37 22.59 -0.90
CA ALA A 340 10.99 23.82 -1.56
C ALA A 340 12.16 24.08 -2.50
N ILE A 341 11.90 24.04 -3.79
CA ILE A 341 12.88 24.44 -4.79
C ILE A 341 13.43 25.72 -4.21
N ALA A 342 14.72 25.74 -3.88
CA ALA A 342 15.36 26.91 -3.29
C ALA A 342 15.42 28.01 -4.35
N ASN A 343 14.26 28.45 -4.79
CA ASN A 343 14.04 29.59 -5.64
C ASN A 343 13.87 30.80 -4.73
N SER A 344 14.55 31.84 -5.02
CA SER A 344 14.59 33.12 -4.32
C SER A 344 13.22 33.86 -4.23
N ARG A 345 12.12 33.23 -4.65
CA ARG A 345 10.77 33.80 -4.66
C ARG A 345 9.82 32.91 -3.90
N THR A 346 9.83 33.05 -2.57
CA THR A 346 8.88 32.36 -1.67
C THR A 346 8.10 33.39 -0.88
N ILE A 347 6.82 33.10 -0.68
CA ILE A 347 5.96 33.89 0.24
C ILE A 347 6.40 33.58 1.66
N ASP A 348 6.73 34.61 2.43
CA ASP A 348 7.07 34.49 3.83
C ASP A 348 5.81 34.48 4.72
N ILE A 349 5.78 33.63 5.73
CA ILE A 349 4.69 33.58 6.70
C ILE A 349 5.23 34.01 8.06
N VAL A 350 4.65 35.05 8.62
CA VAL A 350 4.94 35.55 9.96
C VAL A 350 3.75 35.23 10.87
N ILE A 351 4.02 34.53 11.97
CA ILE A 351 3.00 34.20 12.96
C ILE A 351 2.81 35.39 13.89
N ASP A 352 1.60 35.92 13.91
CA ASP A 352 1.17 37.04 14.75
C ASP A 352 -0.33 36.85 15.07
N SER A 353 -0.84 37.55 16.04
CA SER A 353 -2.28 37.56 16.40
C SER A 353 -3.16 38.28 15.39
N ARG A 354 -2.60 39.09 14.49
CA ARG A 354 -3.29 39.82 13.44
C ARG A 354 -3.26 39.06 12.10
N LEU A 355 -4.17 39.43 11.20
CA LEU A 355 -4.19 38.96 9.81
C LEU A 355 -3.88 40.14 8.86
N ALA A 356 -2.76 40.01 8.13
CA ALA A 356 -2.37 41.01 7.14
C ALA A 356 -1.62 40.37 5.98
N LEU A 357 -1.75 40.98 4.81
CA LEU A 357 -1.00 40.70 3.60
C LEU A 357 -0.15 41.92 3.28
N GLU A 358 1.16 41.73 3.08
CA GLU A 358 2.09 42.83 2.84
C GLU A 358 2.82 42.60 1.52
N ASN A 359 2.52 43.43 0.51
CA ASN A 359 3.08 43.37 -0.86
C ASN A 359 3.02 41.98 -1.47
N LEU A 360 1.93 41.24 -1.22
CA LEU A 360 1.79 39.84 -1.62
C LEU A 360 1.61 39.71 -3.13
N THR A 361 2.50 38.97 -3.76
CA THR A 361 2.41 38.53 -5.16
C THR A 361 2.33 37.04 -5.19
N VAL A 362 1.32 36.47 -5.86
CA VAL A 362 1.13 35.02 -5.98
C VAL A 362 1.36 34.58 -7.41
N GLU A 363 2.21 33.59 -7.60
CA GLU A 363 2.57 33.00 -8.88
C GLU A 363 2.15 31.52 -8.93
N THR A 364 2.05 30.96 -10.15
CA THR A 364 1.81 29.51 -10.31
C THR A 364 3.00 28.70 -9.78
N PRO A 365 2.84 27.42 -9.36
CA PRO A 365 3.93 26.62 -8.79
C PRO A 365 5.16 26.45 -9.67
N ASN A 366 4.98 26.62 -11.00
CA ASN A 366 6.06 26.59 -11.98
C ASN A 366 6.63 27.98 -12.32
N TYR A 367 6.18 29.03 -11.61
CA TYR A 367 6.59 30.43 -11.81
C TYR A 367 6.37 30.99 -13.24
N GLN A 368 5.47 30.37 -14.02
CA GLN A 368 5.22 30.79 -15.41
C GLN A 368 4.16 31.92 -15.53
N LYS A 369 3.29 32.04 -14.52
CA LYS A 369 2.21 33.03 -14.54
C LYS A 369 2.06 33.66 -13.17
N THR A 370 2.06 35.02 -13.13
CA THR A 370 1.64 35.78 -11.96
C THR A 370 0.12 35.85 -11.94
N LEU A 371 -0.50 35.47 -10.84
CA LEU A 371 -1.95 35.48 -10.66
C LEU A 371 -2.44 36.89 -10.26
N PHE A 372 -1.80 37.47 -9.27
CA PHE A 372 -1.96 38.86 -8.86
C PHE A 372 -0.67 39.36 -8.20
N SER A 373 -0.51 40.70 -8.09
CA SER A 373 0.71 41.32 -7.59
C SER A 373 0.43 42.48 -6.62
N ASN A 374 1.36 42.66 -5.68
CA ASN A 374 1.41 43.78 -4.74
C ASN A 374 0.13 43.97 -3.90
N LEU A 375 -0.52 42.89 -3.50
CA LEU A 375 -1.71 42.96 -2.65
C LEU A 375 -1.27 43.27 -1.20
N SER A 376 -1.77 44.38 -0.68
CA SER A 376 -1.57 44.77 0.72
C SER A 376 -2.91 45.06 1.37
N VAL A 377 -3.24 44.31 2.42
CA VAL A 377 -4.49 44.50 3.17
C VAL A 377 -4.27 44.04 4.62
N ALA A 378 -4.76 44.82 5.56
CA ALA A 378 -4.81 44.44 6.98
C ALA A 378 -6.27 44.28 7.40
N LEU A 379 -6.59 43.19 8.07
CA LEU A 379 -7.94 42.89 8.53
C LEU A 379 -8.03 43.08 10.03
N PRO A 380 -8.77 44.10 10.52
CA PRO A 380 -9.03 44.27 11.94
C PRO A 380 -9.83 43.12 12.52
N THR A 381 -9.58 42.79 13.80
CA THR A 381 -10.30 41.75 14.52
C THR A 381 -11.82 42.03 14.54
N GLY A 382 -12.61 40.99 14.32
CA GLY A 382 -14.07 41.04 14.29
C GLY A 382 -14.66 41.57 12.98
N GLN A 383 -13.82 41.87 11.99
CA GLN A 383 -14.29 42.36 10.67
C GLN A 383 -14.24 41.29 9.58
N GLY A 384 -15.03 41.49 8.52
CA GLY A 384 -15.06 40.63 7.33
C GLY A 384 -14.31 41.25 6.16
N LEU A 385 -13.50 40.45 5.46
CA LEU A 385 -12.87 40.79 4.18
C LEU A 385 -13.52 39.97 3.04
N LEU A 386 -14.07 40.66 2.06
CA LEU A 386 -14.59 40.00 0.85
C LEU A 386 -13.59 40.11 -0.30
N ILE A 387 -13.20 39.00 -0.86
CA ILE A 387 -12.36 38.89 -2.05
C ILE A 387 -13.25 38.58 -3.25
N MET A 388 -13.28 39.49 -4.19
CA MET A 388 -14.02 39.37 -5.44
C MET A 388 -13.06 39.35 -6.63
N GLY A 389 -13.54 38.96 -7.80
CA GLY A 389 -12.74 38.92 -9.03
C GLY A 389 -13.20 37.83 -9.98
N ASP A 390 -12.69 37.85 -11.21
CA ASP A 390 -13.04 36.89 -12.24
C ASP A 390 -12.61 35.47 -11.91
N SER A 391 -13.23 34.48 -12.60
CA SER A 391 -12.79 33.07 -12.46
C SER A 391 -11.34 32.95 -12.96
N GLY A 392 -10.49 32.29 -12.12
CA GLY A 392 -9.07 32.08 -12.48
C GLY A 392 -8.13 33.24 -12.15
N CYS A 393 -8.57 34.34 -11.50
CA CYS A 393 -7.69 35.46 -11.09
C CYS A 393 -6.79 35.11 -9.87
N GLY A 394 -6.98 33.95 -9.22
CA GLY A 394 -6.11 33.51 -8.12
C GLY A 394 -6.74 33.51 -6.72
N LYS A 395 -8.06 33.70 -6.59
CA LYS A 395 -8.78 33.74 -5.30
C LYS A 395 -8.48 32.50 -4.40
N SER A 396 -8.71 31.32 -4.92
CA SER A 396 -8.41 30.08 -4.17
C SER A 396 -6.91 29.86 -3.97
N SER A 397 -6.04 30.41 -4.84
CA SER A 397 -4.59 30.38 -4.63
C SER A 397 -4.17 31.26 -3.46
N LEU A 398 -4.82 32.41 -3.28
CA LEU A 398 -4.63 33.28 -2.12
C LEU A 398 -5.03 32.55 -0.82
N LEU A 399 -6.20 31.87 -0.81
CA LEU A 399 -6.62 31.11 0.38
C LEU A 399 -5.66 29.94 0.70
N ARG A 400 -5.14 29.29 -0.34
CA ARG A 400 -4.10 28.26 -0.16
C ARG A 400 -2.80 28.86 0.37
N ALA A 401 -2.40 30.05 -0.05
CA ALA A 401 -1.24 30.74 0.48
C ALA A 401 -1.43 31.10 1.96
N LEU A 402 -2.61 31.61 2.34
CA LEU A 402 -3.00 31.85 3.75
C LEU A 402 -2.91 30.57 4.59
N ALA A 403 -3.34 29.43 4.04
CA ALA A 403 -3.24 28.14 4.70
C ALA A 403 -1.80 27.55 4.75
N GLY A 404 -0.84 28.23 4.09
CA GLY A 404 0.54 27.73 3.95
C GLY A 404 0.65 26.53 3.01
N LEU A 405 -0.33 26.35 2.11
CA LEU A 405 -0.38 25.29 1.09
C LEU A 405 0.16 25.74 -0.27
N TRP A 406 0.52 27.02 -0.39
CA TRP A 406 1.03 27.64 -1.61
C TRP A 406 2.08 28.69 -1.27
N ASN A 407 3.31 28.47 -1.70
CA ASN A 407 4.46 29.29 -1.36
C ASN A 407 5.10 30.02 -2.56
N SER A 408 4.56 29.81 -3.78
CA SER A 408 5.12 30.40 -5.00
C SER A 408 4.70 31.86 -5.14
N GLY A 409 5.66 32.78 -5.05
CA GLY A 409 5.42 34.21 -5.09
C GLY A 409 6.41 34.99 -4.24
N THR A 410 6.04 36.20 -3.84
CA THR A 410 6.81 37.09 -2.97
C THR A 410 5.89 37.88 -2.03
N GLY A 411 6.44 38.47 -0.99
CA GLY A 411 5.69 39.25 0.02
C GLY A 411 5.51 38.47 1.31
N VAL A 412 4.77 39.06 2.23
CA VAL A 412 4.59 38.53 3.59
C VAL A 412 3.12 38.28 3.90
N ILE A 413 2.81 37.12 4.44
CA ILE A 413 1.51 36.81 5.04
C ILE A 413 1.70 36.81 6.55
N VAL A 414 1.09 37.75 7.24
CA VAL A 414 1.01 37.80 8.68
C VAL A 414 -0.29 37.13 9.10
N ARG A 415 -0.25 36.09 9.93
CA ARG A 415 -1.44 35.33 10.35
C ARG A 415 -1.24 34.66 11.71
N PRO A 416 -2.32 34.30 12.42
CA PRO A 416 -2.22 33.47 13.61
C PRO A 416 -1.80 32.02 13.28
N GLU A 417 -1.62 31.24 14.32
CA GLU A 417 -1.44 29.80 14.18
C GLU A 417 -2.68 29.15 13.52
N LEU A 418 -2.46 28.06 12.79
CA LEU A 418 -3.54 27.41 12.02
C LEU A 418 -4.62 26.80 12.93
N GLU A 419 -4.29 26.48 14.15
CA GLU A 419 -5.22 25.99 15.18
C GLU A 419 -6.28 27.05 15.58
N GLU A 420 -5.99 28.33 15.36
CA GLU A 420 -6.91 29.44 15.61
C GLU A 420 -7.76 29.78 14.37
N MET A 421 -7.52 29.10 13.24
CA MET A 421 -8.17 29.34 11.95
C MET A 421 -9.01 28.15 11.51
N LEU A 422 -10.20 28.39 10.97
CA LEU A 422 -11.02 27.37 10.32
C LEU A 422 -11.21 27.70 8.85
N PHE A 423 -10.89 26.74 7.98
CA PHE A 423 -11.08 26.85 6.52
C PHE A 423 -12.31 26.09 6.09
N LEU A 424 -13.25 26.76 5.46
CA LEU A 424 -14.45 26.19 4.85
C LEU A 424 -14.31 26.23 3.32
N PRO A 425 -13.98 25.11 2.67
CA PRO A 425 -13.87 25.03 1.23
C PRO A 425 -15.24 25.00 0.55
N GLN A 426 -15.29 25.25 -0.74
CA GLN A 426 -16.50 25.21 -1.57
C GLN A 426 -17.23 23.85 -1.48
N ARG A 427 -16.47 22.75 -1.48
CA ARG A 427 -16.96 21.40 -1.17
C ARG A 427 -16.41 21.00 0.21
N PRO A 428 -17.25 20.99 1.24
CA PRO A 428 -16.83 20.60 2.57
C PRO A 428 -16.40 19.14 2.63
N TYR A 429 -15.33 18.89 3.37
CA TYR A 429 -14.92 17.51 3.64
C TYR A 429 -15.85 16.87 4.69
N MET A 430 -16.45 15.75 4.33
CA MET A 430 -17.22 14.90 5.25
C MET A 430 -16.32 13.76 5.69
N ILE A 431 -16.08 13.65 7.01
CA ILE A 431 -15.26 12.58 7.57
C ILE A 431 -16.03 11.25 7.58
N LEU A 432 -15.30 10.14 7.60
CA LEU A 432 -15.90 8.85 7.92
C LEU A 432 -16.15 8.81 9.43
N GLY A 433 -17.41 8.65 9.84
CA GLY A 433 -17.76 8.65 11.26
C GLY A 433 -19.22 9.07 11.51
N THR A 434 -19.51 9.38 12.77
CA THR A 434 -20.84 9.73 13.27
C THR A 434 -21.23 11.17 12.94
N LEU A 435 -22.53 11.50 13.03
CA LEU A 435 -23.02 12.89 12.90
C LEU A 435 -22.39 13.81 13.95
N ARG A 436 -22.19 13.31 15.17
CA ARG A 436 -21.47 14.04 16.24
C ARG A 436 -20.06 14.42 15.80
N GLU A 437 -19.32 13.45 15.27
CA GLU A 437 -17.96 13.68 14.79
C GLU A 437 -17.93 14.68 13.61
N GLN A 438 -18.95 14.66 12.71
CA GLN A 438 -19.07 15.68 11.66
C GLN A 438 -19.16 17.09 12.23
N LEU A 439 -19.91 17.27 13.32
CA LEU A 439 -20.12 18.60 13.92
C LEU A 439 -18.92 19.13 14.68
N ILE A 440 -18.18 18.26 15.38
CA ILE A 440 -17.04 18.68 16.22
C ILE A 440 -15.70 18.75 15.43
N TYR A 441 -15.65 18.23 14.19
CA TYR A 441 -14.43 18.27 13.36
C TYR A 441 -13.98 19.70 13.07
N PRO A 442 -12.66 20.03 13.12
CA PRO A 442 -11.52 19.14 13.38
C PRO A 442 -11.16 18.95 14.87
N ASN A 443 -11.89 19.55 15.81
CA ASN A 443 -11.54 19.57 17.21
C ASN A 443 -12.25 18.47 18.02
N ALA A 444 -11.68 17.27 18.03
CA ALA A 444 -12.22 16.11 18.75
C ALA A 444 -12.27 16.25 20.29
N LYS A 445 -11.71 17.34 20.86
CA LYS A 445 -11.74 17.58 22.31
C LYS A 445 -13.00 18.32 22.77
N VAL A 446 -13.80 18.84 21.84
CA VAL A 446 -15.06 19.50 22.16
C VAL A 446 -16.06 18.43 22.58
N ASN A 447 -16.59 18.56 23.79
CA ASN A 447 -17.64 17.69 24.30
C ASN A 447 -18.94 18.49 24.46
N LEU A 448 -19.93 18.22 23.59
CA LEU A 448 -21.23 18.86 23.62
C LEU A 448 -22.33 17.80 23.87
N SER A 449 -23.34 18.19 24.62
CA SER A 449 -24.53 17.36 24.81
C SER A 449 -25.36 17.28 23.52
N ASP A 450 -26.26 16.30 23.45
CA ASP A 450 -27.18 16.17 22.32
C ASP A 450 -28.07 17.40 22.14
N GLU A 451 -28.50 18.02 23.26
CA GLU A 451 -29.28 19.25 23.26
C GLU A 451 -28.52 20.41 22.64
N GLU A 452 -27.23 20.58 22.98
CA GLU A 452 -26.38 21.62 22.38
C GLU A 452 -26.15 21.37 20.90
N LEU A 453 -25.95 20.12 20.48
CA LEU A 453 -25.82 19.74 19.09
C LEU A 453 -27.11 19.98 18.30
N HIS A 454 -28.29 19.68 18.88
CA HIS A 454 -29.58 20.02 18.30
C HIS A 454 -29.77 21.53 18.11
N GLN A 455 -29.36 22.33 19.11
CA GLN A 455 -29.39 23.79 18.99
C GLN A 455 -28.50 24.30 17.85
N VAL A 456 -27.31 23.74 17.69
CA VAL A 456 -26.39 24.10 16.59
C VAL A 456 -27.03 23.73 15.24
N LEU A 457 -27.59 22.53 15.10
CA LEU A 457 -28.29 22.11 13.86
C LEU A 457 -29.48 23.02 13.55
N HIS A 458 -30.25 23.39 14.55
CA HIS A 458 -31.38 24.32 14.39
C HIS A 458 -30.89 25.67 13.86
N ARG A 459 -29.81 26.23 14.41
CA ARG A 459 -29.25 27.53 13.97
C ARG A 459 -28.81 27.52 12.51
N VAL A 460 -28.41 26.38 11.95
CA VAL A 460 -27.99 26.26 10.54
C VAL A 460 -29.07 25.69 9.62
N ASN A 461 -30.33 25.69 10.05
CA ASN A 461 -31.48 25.16 9.31
C ASN A 461 -31.34 23.67 8.93
N LEU A 462 -30.84 22.83 9.86
CA LEU A 462 -30.70 21.38 9.75
C LEU A 462 -31.35 20.65 10.94
N SER A 463 -32.46 21.18 11.46
CA SER A 463 -33.12 20.70 12.70
C SER A 463 -33.51 19.23 12.65
N ASP A 464 -33.91 18.73 11.47
CA ASP A 464 -34.40 17.38 11.22
C ASP A 464 -33.25 16.36 11.00
N LEU A 465 -32.00 16.84 10.87
CA LEU A 465 -30.90 16.00 10.39
C LEU A 465 -30.62 14.80 11.31
N ALA A 466 -30.58 15.02 12.61
CA ALA A 466 -30.34 13.94 13.57
C ALA A 466 -31.49 12.92 13.58
N GLU A 467 -32.74 13.37 13.53
CA GLU A 467 -33.92 12.48 13.51
C GLU A 467 -33.98 11.69 12.19
N ARG A 468 -33.72 12.33 11.07
CA ARG A 468 -33.75 11.72 9.72
C ARG A 468 -32.79 10.54 9.60
N PHE A 469 -31.66 10.57 10.28
CA PHE A 469 -30.66 9.51 10.24
C PHE A 469 -30.59 8.65 11.51
N GLY A 470 -31.42 8.88 12.52
CA GLY A 470 -31.54 8.03 13.70
C GLY A 470 -30.63 8.39 14.88
N GLY A 471 -30.13 9.64 14.94
CA GLY A 471 -29.38 10.19 16.05
C GLY A 471 -27.95 10.61 15.71
N PHE A 472 -27.25 11.11 16.74
CA PHE A 472 -25.90 11.64 16.57
C PHE A 472 -24.81 10.57 16.44
N GLU A 473 -25.04 9.36 16.94
CA GLU A 473 -24.05 8.27 16.95
C GLU A 473 -24.12 7.36 15.70
N VAL A 474 -24.98 7.69 14.74
CA VAL A 474 -25.10 6.92 13.51
C VAL A 474 -23.98 7.27 12.54
N GLU A 475 -23.29 6.23 12.03
CA GLU A 475 -22.28 6.34 11.00
C GLU A 475 -22.91 6.24 9.61
N GLN A 476 -22.59 7.19 8.74
CA GLN A 476 -23.03 7.23 7.33
C GLN A 476 -21.91 7.73 6.44
N ASP A 477 -22.00 7.46 5.13
CA ASP A 477 -21.25 8.23 4.16
C ASP A 477 -21.95 9.58 3.91
N TRP A 478 -21.60 10.54 4.77
CA TRP A 478 -22.23 11.87 4.78
C TRP A 478 -22.03 12.64 3.48
N SER A 479 -21.00 12.30 2.68
CA SER A 479 -20.79 12.90 1.36
C SER A 479 -21.83 12.45 0.33
N ASP A 480 -22.34 11.22 0.47
CA ASP A 480 -23.30 10.63 -0.46
C ASP A 480 -24.76 10.90 -0.07
N VAL A 481 -25.03 10.95 1.25
CA VAL A 481 -26.43 11.10 1.73
C VAL A 481 -26.87 12.54 1.91
N LEU A 482 -25.93 13.50 2.00
CA LEU A 482 -26.23 14.92 2.12
C LEU A 482 -26.08 15.64 0.78
N SER A 483 -27.04 16.48 0.42
CA SER A 483 -26.87 17.44 -0.67
C SER A 483 -25.74 18.42 -0.39
N LEU A 484 -25.13 19.00 -1.43
CA LEU A 484 -24.03 19.97 -1.26
C LEU A 484 -24.43 21.15 -0.36
N GLY A 485 -25.69 21.61 -0.45
CA GLY A 485 -26.21 22.69 0.40
C GLY A 485 -26.30 22.26 1.88
N GLU A 486 -26.70 21.02 2.18
CA GLU A 486 -26.67 20.49 3.55
C GLU A 486 -25.23 20.33 4.07
N GLN A 487 -24.31 19.86 3.22
CA GLN A 487 -22.90 19.78 3.58
C GLN A 487 -22.31 21.17 3.90
N GLN A 488 -22.66 22.21 3.13
CA GLN A 488 -22.23 23.58 3.39
C GLN A 488 -22.80 24.11 4.72
N ARG A 489 -24.09 23.89 4.99
CA ARG A 489 -24.70 24.25 6.29
C ARG A 489 -24.05 23.49 7.46
N LEU A 490 -23.75 22.22 7.28
CA LEU A 490 -23.04 21.42 8.30
C LEU A 490 -21.60 21.96 8.54
N ALA A 491 -20.92 22.45 7.49
CA ALA A 491 -19.62 23.11 7.65
C ALA A 491 -19.72 24.42 8.45
N PHE A 492 -20.80 25.19 8.26
CA PHE A 492 -21.06 26.34 9.13
C PHE A 492 -21.41 25.94 10.58
N ALA A 493 -22.08 24.81 10.79
CA ALA A 493 -22.29 24.26 12.15
C ALA A 493 -20.94 24.00 12.84
N ARG A 494 -19.94 23.49 12.14
CA ARG A 494 -18.55 23.34 12.66
C ARG A 494 -17.98 24.65 13.15
N LEU A 495 -18.22 25.76 12.44
CA LEU A 495 -17.76 27.08 12.84
C LEU A 495 -18.42 27.53 14.13
N LEU A 496 -19.73 27.32 14.29
CA LEU A 496 -20.45 27.65 15.51
C LEU A 496 -20.01 26.82 16.72
N VAL A 497 -19.60 25.56 16.48
CA VAL A 497 -19.08 24.64 17.51
C VAL A 497 -17.65 25.01 17.91
N THR A 498 -16.77 25.23 16.94
CA THR A 498 -15.34 25.43 17.19
C THR A 498 -15.00 26.86 17.60
N LYS A 499 -15.85 27.83 17.26
CA LYS A 499 -15.68 29.27 17.53
C LYS A 499 -14.24 29.76 17.26
N PRO A 500 -13.76 29.62 16.02
CA PRO A 500 -12.39 30.01 15.68
C PRO A 500 -12.23 31.53 15.74
N LYS A 501 -11.03 32.01 16.02
CA LYS A 501 -10.73 33.46 15.91
C LYS A 501 -10.84 33.96 14.48
N TYR A 502 -10.47 33.10 13.52
CA TYR A 502 -10.47 33.42 12.11
C TYR A 502 -11.17 32.34 11.28
N ALA A 503 -12.07 32.74 10.39
CA ALA A 503 -12.74 31.86 9.44
C ALA A 503 -12.39 32.25 8.00
N ILE A 504 -12.03 31.25 7.19
CA ILE A 504 -11.69 31.44 5.78
C ILE A 504 -12.71 30.65 4.94
N LEU A 505 -13.48 31.35 4.13
CA LEU A 505 -14.61 30.80 3.38
C LEU A 505 -14.32 30.87 1.87
N ASP A 506 -14.13 29.72 1.22
CA ASP A 506 -13.94 29.62 -0.24
C ASP A 506 -15.26 29.22 -0.91
N GLU A 507 -16.05 30.21 -1.33
CA GLU A 507 -17.38 29.99 -1.92
C GLU A 507 -18.27 29.04 -1.09
N ALA A 508 -18.13 29.11 0.24
CA ALA A 508 -18.70 28.13 1.18
C ALA A 508 -20.25 28.13 1.25
N THR A 509 -20.90 29.03 0.53
CA THR A 509 -22.37 29.16 0.42
C THR A 509 -22.86 29.07 -1.04
N SER A 510 -22.01 28.62 -1.96
CA SER A 510 -22.32 28.64 -3.41
C SER A 510 -23.51 27.74 -3.79
N ALA A 511 -23.79 26.68 -3.04
CA ALA A 511 -24.91 25.77 -3.25
C ALA A 511 -26.19 26.14 -2.46
N LEU A 512 -26.18 27.26 -1.74
CA LEU A 512 -27.31 27.72 -0.95
C LEU A 512 -28.16 28.74 -1.74
N ASP A 513 -29.44 28.80 -1.42
CA ASP A 513 -30.29 29.92 -1.79
C ASP A 513 -29.91 31.20 -1.01
N ILE A 514 -30.40 32.34 -1.45
CA ILE A 514 -30.04 33.65 -0.89
C ILE A 514 -30.45 33.76 0.58
N ASN A 515 -31.61 33.22 0.97
CA ASN A 515 -32.11 33.30 2.34
C ASN A 515 -31.22 32.51 3.32
N ASN A 516 -30.85 31.30 2.96
CA ASN A 516 -29.93 30.49 3.75
C ASN A 516 -28.53 31.11 3.80
N GLU A 517 -28.02 31.66 2.69
CA GLU A 517 -26.73 32.39 2.66
C GLU A 517 -26.77 33.59 3.63
N GLU A 518 -27.77 34.43 3.54
CA GLU A 518 -27.93 35.62 4.39
C GLU A 518 -28.04 35.25 5.86
N HIS A 519 -28.81 34.18 6.16
CA HIS A 519 -28.94 33.66 7.51
C HIS A 519 -27.60 33.20 8.10
N LEU A 520 -26.81 32.41 7.36
CA LEU A 520 -25.53 31.91 7.83
C LEU A 520 -24.49 33.02 8.02
N TYR A 521 -24.46 34.03 7.13
CA TYR A 521 -23.58 35.18 7.30
C TYR A 521 -24.00 36.09 8.47
N SER A 522 -25.28 36.22 8.76
CA SER A 522 -25.73 36.94 9.96
C SER A 522 -25.28 36.20 11.25
N LEU A 523 -25.39 34.87 11.29
CA LEU A 523 -24.84 34.07 12.38
C LEU A 523 -23.33 34.22 12.53
N LEU A 524 -22.58 34.29 11.43
CA LEU A 524 -21.15 34.47 11.45
C LEU A 524 -20.76 35.82 12.08
N VAL A 525 -21.44 36.89 11.71
CA VAL A 525 -21.22 38.24 12.27
C VAL A 525 -21.52 38.27 13.79
N GLU A 526 -22.54 37.54 14.25
CA GLU A 526 -22.87 37.41 15.67
C GLU A 526 -21.76 36.73 16.51
N THR A 527 -20.89 35.93 15.90
CA THR A 527 -19.81 35.21 16.60
C THR A 527 -18.57 36.09 16.89
N GLU A 528 -18.52 37.32 16.40
CA GLU A 528 -17.35 38.20 16.48
C GLU A 528 -16.07 37.60 15.83
N THR A 529 -16.20 36.53 15.06
CA THR A 529 -15.12 35.88 14.33
C THR A 529 -14.63 36.80 13.21
N THR A 530 -13.33 36.99 13.08
CA THR A 530 -12.72 37.66 11.93
C THR A 530 -12.79 36.73 10.72
N PHE A 531 -13.29 37.18 9.57
CA PHE A 531 -13.46 36.25 8.46
C PHE A 531 -13.05 36.83 7.10
N ILE A 532 -12.54 35.94 6.26
CA ILE A 532 -12.26 36.21 4.84
C ILE A 532 -13.20 35.33 4.01
N SER A 533 -13.96 35.93 3.13
CA SER A 533 -14.81 35.23 2.18
C SER A 533 -14.36 35.47 0.75
N VAL A 534 -14.31 34.41 -0.03
CA VAL A 534 -14.28 34.45 -1.48
C VAL A 534 -15.69 34.22 -1.99
N GLY A 535 -16.19 35.09 -2.85
CA GLY A 535 -17.53 34.96 -3.39
C GLY A 535 -17.78 35.89 -4.58
N HIS A 536 -18.82 35.55 -5.35
CA HIS A 536 -19.24 36.33 -6.52
C HIS A 536 -20.59 37.07 -6.33
N ARG A 537 -21.34 36.71 -5.26
CA ARG A 537 -22.69 37.25 -5.05
C ARG A 537 -22.64 38.64 -4.42
N PRO A 538 -23.37 39.62 -4.97
CA PRO A 538 -23.44 40.99 -4.43
C PRO A 538 -24.02 41.05 -3.00
N THR A 539 -24.85 40.07 -2.63
CA THR A 539 -25.48 39.93 -1.30
C THR A 539 -24.46 39.87 -0.16
N LEU A 540 -23.25 39.36 -0.41
CA LEU A 540 -22.19 39.22 0.58
C LEU A 540 -21.59 40.57 1.00
N LYS A 541 -21.67 41.62 0.16
CA LYS A 541 -21.05 42.92 0.45
C LYS A 541 -21.52 43.56 1.74
N LYS A 542 -22.77 43.33 2.14
CA LYS A 542 -23.34 43.93 3.37
C LYS A 542 -22.76 43.35 4.67
N TYR A 543 -22.12 42.20 4.60
CA TYR A 543 -21.52 41.53 5.78
C TYR A 543 -20.01 41.81 5.92
N HIS A 544 -19.38 42.48 4.95
CA HIS A 544 -17.95 42.69 4.89
C HIS A 544 -17.60 44.19 4.90
N GLN A 545 -16.68 44.56 5.79
CA GLN A 545 -16.21 45.94 5.95
C GLN A 545 -15.10 46.29 4.96
N VAL A 546 -14.33 45.28 4.55
CA VAL A 546 -13.23 45.42 3.59
C VAL A 546 -13.54 44.63 2.33
N ILE A 547 -13.40 45.22 1.17
CA ILE A 547 -13.64 44.57 -0.12
C ILE A 547 -12.38 44.72 -0.98
N VAL A 548 -11.88 43.61 -1.47
CA VAL A 548 -10.73 43.55 -2.40
C VAL A 548 -11.16 42.92 -3.71
N ASN A 549 -10.82 43.54 -4.81
CA ASN A 549 -11.00 43.01 -6.15
C ASN A 549 -9.64 42.55 -6.70
N LEU A 550 -9.52 41.26 -7.04
CA LEU A 550 -8.33 40.67 -7.66
C LEU A 550 -8.42 40.70 -9.18
#